data_fdb63a61364ccc6d1d98518dd3ba4bf8
#
_entry.id   fdb63a61364ccc6d1d98518dd3ba4bf8
#
_cell.length_a   1.000
_cell.length_b   1.000
_cell.length_c   1.000
_cell.angle_alpha   90.00
_cell.angle_beta   90.00
_cell.angle_gamma   90.00
#
_symmetry.space_group_name_H-M   'P 1'
#
loop_
_entity.id
_entity.type
_entity.pdbx_description
1 polymer ?
#
loop_
_entity_poly.entity_id
_entity_poly.type
_entity_poly.pdbx_seq_one_letter_code
_entity_poly.pdbx_strand_id
1 'polypeptide(L)'
;MPPLPEPYASHLPPLLAAAFAEDLPDITGLAVFGAGDATSAALIAKKPGVLCGAPAFAAAFAFLDPACRVESSRGDGAAVGPGEVLARVSGAARAILAAERTALNFAARLSGVATLTRRFVDAVAGTGCQVLDTRKTTPGWRALEKHAVRCGGGANHRMGLYDVAMLKDTHLGAAGSLAGAVAKVRQRWGDAVPLVVECATLQQVDEALACKVAHILLDNMDLATMRQAVARVGHRARLEASGGVTLETVRAVAETGVDCVSVGALTHSAPVLDLSLQVPR
;
A
#
# COMPACT_ATOMS: atom_id res chain seq x y z
N MET A 1 18.07 -19.18 4.12
CA MET A 1 17.24 -18.01 4.45
C MET A 1 15.94 -18.52 5.09
N PRO A 2 15.38 -17.89 6.11
CA PRO A 2 14.05 -18.27 6.60
C PRO A 2 13.01 -18.07 5.48
N PRO A 3 11.87 -18.79 5.53
CA PRO A 3 10.81 -18.61 4.54
C PRO A 3 10.32 -17.16 4.55
N LEU A 4 10.02 -16.65 3.36
CA LEU A 4 9.48 -15.29 3.23
C LEU A 4 8.10 -15.20 3.91
N PRO A 5 7.83 -14.13 4.70
CA PRO A 5 6.50 -13.92 5.23
C PRO A 5 5.52 -13.49 4.14
N GLU A 6 4.21 -13.67 4.37
CA GLU A 6 3.20 -13.08 3.49
C GLU A 6 3.17 -11.54 3.64
N PRO A 7 2.92 -10.79 2.57
CA PRO A 7 2.57 -11.24 1.20
C PRO A 7 3.77 -11.52 0.28
N TYR A 8 5.01 -11.45 0.79
CA TYR A 8 6.21 -11.62 -0.04
C TYR A 8 6.33 -13.04 -0.61
N ALA A 9 6.00 -14.08 0.19
CA ALA A 9 6.12 -15.47 -0.26
C ALA A 9 5.33 -15.75 -1.54
N SER A 10 4.07 -15.29 -1.58
CA SER A 10 3.17 -15.56 -2.70
C SER A 10 3.35 -14.63 -3.90
N HIS A 11 3.83 -13.40 -3.69
CA HIS A 11 3.77 -12.36 -4.73
C HIS A 11 5.14 -11.88 -5.23
N LEU A 12 6.19 -12.02 -4.43
CA LEU A 12 7.51 -11.48 -4.78
C LEU A 12 8.28 -12.28 -5.85
N PRO A 13 8.28 -13.64 -5.87
CA PRO A 13 9.12 -14.39 -6.80
C PRO A 13 8.92 -14.03 -8.29
N PRO A 14 7.70 -13.94 -8.83
CA PRO A 14 7.51 -13.56 -10.22
C PRO A 14 7.95 -12.11 -10.51
N LEU A 15 7.85 -11.20 -9.54
CA LEU A 15 8.28 -9.82 -9.67
C LEU A 15 9.82 -9.71 -9.70
N LEU A 16 10.54 -10.51 -8.89
CA LEU A 16 11.99 -10.58 -8.93
C LEU A 16 12.47 -11.16 -10.27
N ALA A 17 11.85 -12.23 -10.75
CA ALA A 17 12.20 -12.81 -12.04
C ALA A 17 12.04 -11.80 -13.18
N ALA A 18 10.95 -11.02 -13.20
CA ALA A 18 10.74 -9.99 -14.20
C ALA A 18 11.76 -8.85 -14.08
N ALA A 19 12.02 -8.37 -12.86
CA ALA A 19 12.99 -7.28 -12.62
C ALA A 19 14.42 -7.65 -13.01
N PHE A 20 14.87 -8.86 -12.70
CA PHE A 20 16.20 -9.33 -13.12
C PHE A 20 16.30 -9.61 -14.62
N ALA A 21 15.21 -9.93 -15.29
CA ALA A 21 15.21 -10.06 -16.75
C ALA A 21 15.42 -8.71 -17.47
N GLU A 22 15.15 -7.58 -16.80
CA GLU A 22 15.44 -6.23 -17.34
C GLU A 22 16.92 -5.87 -17.27
N ASP A 23 17.67 -6.37 -16.26
CA ASP A 23 19.02 -5.90 -15.94
C ASP A 23 20.14 -6.88 -16.31
N LEU A 24 19.85 -8.18 -16.41
CA LEU A 24 20.91 -9.19 -16.62
C LEU A 24 21.15 -9.50 -18.09
N PRO A 25 22.43 -9.82 -18.48
CA PRO A 25 23.59 -10.06 -17.62
C PRO A 25 24.32 -8.78 -17.20
N ASP A 26 24.88 -8.74 -15.99
CA ASP A 26 25.78 -7.66 -15.55
C ASP A 26 27.19 -7.83 -16.18
N ILE A 27 27.37 -7.19 -17.34
CA ILE A 27 28.64 -7.26 -18.07
C ILE A 27 29.81 -6.61 -17.32
N THR A 28 29.54 -5.62 -16.47
CA THR A 28 30.56 -4.92 -15.66
C THR A 28 31.06 -5.81 -14.54
N GLY A 29 30.16 -6.38 -13.74
CA GLY A 29 30.50 -7.29 -12.65
C GLY A 29 31.21 -8.54 -13.15
N LEU A 30 30.80 -9.08 -14.31
CA LEU A 30 31.46 -10.22 -14.96
C LEU A 30 32.90 -9.89 -15.40
N ALA A 31 33.17 -8.69 -15.83
CA ALA A 31 34.51 -8.26 -16.28
C ALA A 31 35.44 -7.94 -15.11
N VAL A 32 34.93 -7.31 -14.05
CA VAL A 32 35.75 -6.75 -12.96
C VAL A 32 36.06 -7.77 -11.86
N PHE A 33 35.10 -8.66 -11.55
CA PHE A 33 35.24 -9.59 -10.41
C PHE A 33 35.41 -11.03 -10.85
N GLY A 34 36.27 -11.78 -10.16
CA GLY A 34 36.41 -13.24 -10.28
C GLY A 34 35.22 -13.97 -9.62
N ALA A 35 35.07 -15.27 -9.93
CA ALA A 35 33.99 -16.07 -9.34
C ALA A 35 34.10 -16.25 -7.80
N GLY A 36 35.32 -16.12 -7.26
CA GLY A 36 35.62 -16.24 -5.83
C GLY A 36 35.66 -14.94 -5.06
N ASP A 37 35.47 -13.80 -5.73
CA ASP A 37 35.52 -12.47 -5.09
C ASP A 37 34.29 -12.27 -4.23
N ALA A 38 34.51 -11.92 -2.97
CA ALA A 38 33.45 -11.63 -2.01
C ALA A 38 33.50 -10.16 -1.59
N THR A 39 32.33 -9.63 -1.24
CA THR A 39 32.20 -8.27 -0.68
C THR A 39 31.08 -8.22 0.34
N SER A 40 30.97 -7.07 1.00
CA SER A 40 29.82 -6.74 1.85
C SER A 40 29.34 -5.33 1.54
N ALA A 41 28.06 -5.06 1.85
CA ALA A 41 27.49 -3.72 1.71
C ALA A 41 26.47 -3.46 2.80
N ALA A 42 26.22 -2.18 3.09
CA ALA A 42 25.22 -1.73 4.07
C ALA A 42 24.09 -0.95 3.39
N LEU A 43 22.85 -1.32 3.69
CA LEU A 43 21.66 -0.54 3.35
C LEU A 43 21.52 0.63 4.33
N ILE A 44 21.50 1.85 3.83
CA ILE A 44 21.47 3.07 4.64
C ILE A 44 20.28 3.94 4.23
N ALA A 45 19.54 4.44 5.22
CA ALA A 45 18.53 5.47 5.00
C ALA A 45 19.21 6.84 4.81
N LYS A 46 18.82 7.57 3.77
CA LYS A 46 19.29 8.95 3.51
C LYS A 46 18.32 9.99 4.07
N LYS A 47 17.06 9.62 4.28
CA LYS A 47 16.00 10.48 4.81
C LYS A 47 15.19 9.76 5.87
N PRO A 48 14.49 10.49 6.77
CA PRO A 48 13.60 9.87 7.73
C PRO A 48 12.38 9.26 7.02
N GLY A 49 11.90 8.14 7.53
CA GLY A 49 10.73 7.47 6.98
C GLY A 49 10.33 6.21 7.75
N VAL A 50 9.51 5.39 7.11
CA VAL A 50 9.10 4.07 7.59
C VAL A 50 9.64 3.02 6.64
N LEU A 51 10.44 2.09 7.15
CA LEU A 51 10.97 0.98 6.35
C LEU A 51 9.85 0.01 5.99
N CYS A 52 9.83 -0.40 4.72
CA CYS A 52 9.04 -1.53 4.25
C CYS A 52 9.73 -2.18 3.05
N GLY A 53 9.65 -3.50 2.94
CA GLY A 53 10.32 -4.24 1.89
C GLY A 53 11.67 -4.83 2.31
N ALA A 54 11.99 -4.90 3.61
CA ALA A 54 13.18 -5.60 4.08
C ALA A 54 13.27 -7.06 3.63
N PRO A 55 12.16 -7.85 3.63
CA PRO A 55 12.17 -9.19 3.04
C PRO A 55 12.42 -9.20 1.53
N ALA A 56 11.89 -8.22 0.79
CA ALA A 56 12.11 -8.12 -0.65
C ALA A 56 13.56 -7.76 -0.99
N PHE A 57 14.14 -6.83 -0.20
CA PHE A 57 15.56 -6.49 -0.28
C PHE A 57 16.44 -7.74 -0.11
N ALA A 58 16.22 -8.53 0.94
CA ALA A 58 16.98 -9.74 1.20
C ALA A 58 16.78 -10.80 0.10
N ALA A 59 15.55 -10.98 -0.36
CA ALA A 59 15.21 -11.96 -1.38
C ALA A 59 15.85 -11.66 -2.74
N ALA A 60 16.10 -10.39 -3.08
CA ALA A 60 16.75 -10.01 -4.32
C ALA A 60 18.18 -10.57 -4.40
N PHE A 61 18.95 -10.52 -3.32
CA PHE A 61 20.29 -11.11 -3.28
C PHE A 61 20.24 -12.64 -3.34
N ALA A 62 19.35 -13.24 -2.55
CA ALA A 62 19.21 -14.69 -2.51
C ALA A 62 18.69 -15.29 -3.82
N PHE A 63 17.99 -14.50 -4.64
CA PHE A 63 17.52 -14.90 -5.96
C PHE A 63 18.68 -15.13 -6.94
N LEU A 64 19.71 -14.30 -6.88
CA LEU A 64 20.92 -14.44 -7.71
C LEU A 64 21.93 -15.42 -7.14
N ASP A 65 22.11 -15.41 -5.82
CA ASP A 65 23.00 -16.33 -5.12
C ASP A 65 22.43 -16.68 -3.73
N PRO A 66 21.92 -17.91 -3.54
CA PRO A 66 21.42 -18.37 -2.24
C PRO A 66 22.47 -18.35 -1.11
N ALA A 67 23.76 -18.25 -1.44
CA ALA A 67 24.85 -18.14 -0.44
C ALA A 67 24.97 -16.73 0.14
N CYS A 68 24.40 -15.69 -0.49
CA CYS A 68 24.34 -14.34 0.06
C CYS A 68 23.64 -14.34 1.44
N ARG A 69 24.20 -13.60 2.38
CA ARG A 69 23.64 -13.42 3.73
C ARG A 69 23.24 -11.99 3.94
N VAL A 70 21.99 -11.78 4.39
CA VAL A 70 21.46 -10.47 4.75
C VAL A 70 21.09 -10.47 6.22
N GLU A 71 21.69 -9.56 6.97
CA GLU A 71 21.42 -9.32 8.38
C GLU A 71 20.66 -7.99 8.51
N SER A 72 19.37 -8.07 8.79
CA SER A 72 18.53 -6.88 8.95
C SER A 72 18.55 -6.41 10.41
N SER A 73 18.84 -5.13 10.63
CA SER A 73 18.77 -4.48 11.95
C SER A 73 17.39 -3.90 12.23
N ARG A 74 16.57 -3.73 11.20
CA ARG A 74 15.20 -3.20 11.24
C ARG A 74 14.27 -4.06 10.41
N GLY A 75 13.02 -4.19 10.88
CA GLY A 75 11.93 -4.85 10.13
C GLY A 75 10.96 -3.85 9.51
N ASP A 76 10.06 -4.38 8.69
CA ASP A 76 8.97 -3.60 8.09
C ASP A 76 8.12 -2.92 9.17
N GLY A 77 7.75 -1.65 8.94
CA GLY A 77 7.02 -0.80 9.88
C GLY A 77 7.89 0.00 10.84
N ALA A 78 9.21 -0.25 10.89
CA ALA A 78 10.13 0.51 11.74
C ALA A 78 10.32 1.94 11.21
N ALA A 79 10.27 2.92 12.12
CA ALA A 79 10.71 4.28 11.83
C ALA A 79 12.24 4.29 11.70
N VAL A 80 12.75 5.00 10.69
CA VAL A 80 14.19 5.07 10.37
C VAL A 80 14.62 6.52 10.17
N GLY A 81 15.90 6.79 10.47
CA GLY A 81 16.49 8.12 10.37
C GLY A 81 17.68 8.19 9.40
N PRO A 82 18.10 9.41 9.01
CA PRO A 82 19.24 9.62 8.12
C PRO A 82 20.54 9.04 8.71
N GLY A 83 21.31 8.31 7.87
CA GLY A 83 22.56 7.65 8.26
C GLY A 83 22.38 6.32 8.98
N GLU A 84 21.16 5.90 9.28
CA GLU A 84 20.89 4.64 9.96
C GLU A 84 21.17 3.45 9.03
N VAL A 85 21.91 2.45 9.53
CA VAL A 85 22.16 1.18 8.85
C VAL A 85 20.97 0.26 9.10
N LEU A 86 20.26 -0.12 8.04
CA LEU A 86 19.03 -0.90 8.10
C LEU A 86 19.28 -2.40 7.91
N ALA A 87 20.29 -2.75 7.11
CA ALA A 87 20.72 -4.11 6.86
C ALA A 87 22.16 -4.15 6.39
N ARG A 88 22.79 -5.31 6.51
CA ARG A 88 24.08 -5.62 5.89
C ARG A 88 23.92 -6.85 5.01
N VAL A 89 24.57 -6.83 3.85
CA VAL A 89 24.62 -7.99 2.95
C VAL A 89 26.08 -8.40 2.77
N SER A 90 26.35 -9.70 2.70
CA SER A 90 27.66 -10.28 2.40
C SER A 90 27.52 -11.48 1.49
N GLY A 91 28.49 -11.69 0.58
CA GLY A 91 28.48 -12.78 -0.38
C GLY A 91 29.35 -12.52 -1.59
N ALA A 92 29.10 -13.23 -2.69
CA ALA A 92 29.79 -13.04 -3.95
C ALA A 92 29.62 -11.61 -4.48
N ALA A 93 30.74 -10.96 -4.82
CA ALA A 93 30.74 -9.57 -5.30
C ALA A 93 29.83 -9.38 -6.53
N ARG A 94 29.89 -10.31 -7.49
CA ARG A 94 29.05 -10.29 -8.70
C ARG A 94 27.56 -10.31 -8.34
N ALA A 95 27.12 -11.15 -7.41
CA ALA A 95 25.73 -11.27 -7.03
C ALA A 95 25.24 -10.03 -6.28
N ILE A 96 26.04 -9.48 -5.36
CA ILE A 96 25.68 -8.28 -4.58
C ILE A 96 25.52 -7.08 -5.50
N LEU A 97 26.47 -6.83 -6.42
CA LEU A 97 26.42 -5.68 -7.30
C LEU A 97 25.31 -5.78 -8.36
N ALA A 98 25.10 -6.98 -8.92
CA ALA A 98 24.01 -7.21 -9.86
C ALA A 98 22.62 -7.09 -9.21
N ALA A 99 22.46 -7.46 -7.92
CA ALA A 99 21.20 -7.36 -7.20
C ALA A 99 20.91 -5.97 -6.64
N GLU A 100 21.90 -5.09 -6.49
CA GLU A 100 21.80 -3.81 -5.79
C GLU A 100 20.60 -2.99 -6.23
N ARG A 101 20.48 -2.73 -7.54
CA ARG A 101 19.44 -1.84 -8.06
C ARG A 101 18.05 -2.40 -7.84
N THR A 102 17.83 -3.66 -8.15
CA THR A 102 16.56 -4.36 -7.94
C THR A 102 16.19 -4.39 -6.44
N ALA A 103 17.13 -4.72 -5.55
CA ALA A 103 16.91 -4.73 -4.11
C ALA A 103 16.51 -3.34 -3.58
N LEU A 104 17.23 -2.28 -4.00
CA LEU A 104 16.93 -0.90 -3.63
C LEU A 104 15.58 -0.44 -4.18
N ASN A 105 15.22 -0.79 -5.41
CA ASN A 105 13.94 -0.40 -6.00
C ASN A 105 12.74 -0.93 -5.21
N PHE A 106 12.76 -2.21 -4.82
CA PHE A 106 11.72 -2.78 -3.97
C PHE A 106 11.64 -2.09 -2.60
N ALA A 107 12.77 -1.99 -1.89
CA ALA A 107 12.81 -1.39 -0.56
C ALA A 107 12.42 0.10 -0.59
N ALA A 108 12.95 0.88 -1.53
CA ALA A 108 12.68 2.32 -1.64
C ALA A 108 11.21 2.60 -1.99
N ARG A 109 10.63 1.84 -2.94
CA ARG A 109 9.21 1.99 -3.33
C ARG A 109 8.27 1.67 -2.19
N LEU A 110 8.42 0.52 -1.55
CA LEU A 110 7.54 0.08 -0.48
C LEU A 110 7.69 0.97 0.77
N SER A 111 8.92 1.37 1.11
CA SER A 111 9.16 2.33 2.19
C SER A 111 8.56 3.71 1.88
N GLY A 112 8.54 4.12 0.63
CA GLY A 112 7.88 5.35 0.19
C GLY A 112 6.37 5.32 0.45
N VAL A 113 5.70 4.22 0.10
CA VAL A 113 4.27 3.99 0.38
C VAL A 113 4.00 4.01 1.89
N ALA A 114 4.80 3.29 2.68
CA ALA A 114 4.66 3.25 4.13
C ALA A 114 4.89 4.63 4.77
N THR A 115 5.90 5.37 4.31
CA THR A 115 6.22 6.72 4.80
C THR A 115 5.11 7.72 4.49
N LEU A 116 4.59 7.71 3.26
CA LEU A 116 3.47 8.58 2.90
C LEU A 116 2.22 8.23 3.73
N THR A 117 1.93 6.94 3.88
CA THR A 117 0.80 6.49 4.70
C THR A 117 0.93 6.96 6.14
N ARG A 118 2.12 6.86 6.74
CA ARG A 118 2.37 7.37 8.10
C ARG A 118 2.02 8.86 8.22
N ARG A 119 2.41 9.68 7.25
CA ARG A 119 2.08 11.10 7.24
C ARG A 119 0.56 11.35 7.22
N PHE A 120 -0.20 10.59 6.45
CA PHE A 120 -1.67 10.68 6.46
C PHE A 120 -2.27 10.22 7.79
N VAL A 121 -1.77 9.13 8.36
CA VAL A 121 -2.23 8.61 9.67
C VAL A 121 -1.96 9.63 10.78
N ASP A 122 -0.77 10.22 10.79
CA ASP A 122 -0.42 11.26 11.77
C ASP A 122 -1.29 12.52 11.60
N ALA A 123 -1.61 12.90 10.35
CA ALA A 123 -2.47 14.05 10.06
C ALA A 123 -3.91 13.87 10.60
N VAL A 124 -4.44 12.66 10.65
CA VAL A 124 -5.79 12.38 11.18
C VAL A 124 -5.79 11.95 12.65
N ALA A 125 -4.64 11.94 13.30
CA ALA A 125 -4.54 11.50 14.70
C ALA A 125 -5.50 12.27 15.62
N GLY A 126 -6.17 11.53 16.53
CA GLY A 126 -7.14 12.09 17.48
C GLY A 126 -8.55 12.35 16.91
N THR A 127 -8.81 12.11 15.62
CA THR A 127 -10.16 12.29 15.03
C THR A 127 -11.01 11.02 15.08
N GLY A 128 -10.39 9.85 15.31
CA GLY A 128 -11.04 8.53 15.18
C GLY A 128 -11.15 8.02 13.72
N CYS A 129 -10.82 8.87 12.73
CA CYS A 129 -10.89 8.51 11.32
C CYS A 129 -9.72 7.58 10.92
N GLN A 130 -10.02 6.51 10.18
CA GLN A 130 -9.05 5.55 9.68
C GLN A 130 -8.63 5.88 8.24
N VAL A 131 -7.33 5.83 7.95
CA VAL A 131 -6.80 6.01 6.58
C VAL A 131 -6.79 4.67 5.85
N LEU A 132 -7.44 4.61 4.68
CA LEU A 132 -7.52 3.43 3.83
C LEU A 132 -6.77 3.62 2.51
N ASP A 133 -6.25 2.53 1.98
CA ASP A 133 -5.79 2.46 0.59
C ASP A 133 -6.95 2.31 -0.40
N THR A 134 -6.60 2.09 -1.67
CA THR A 134 -7.56 1.83 -2.75
C THR A 134 -7.05 0.70 -3.65
N ARG A 135 -7.77 0.44 -4.76
CA ARG A 135 -7.30 -0.44 -5.85
C ARG A 135 -6.43 0.28 -6.90
N LYS A 136 -6.13 1.57 -6.71
CA LYS A 136 -5.24 2.35 -7.59
C LYS A 136 -3.78 2.03 -7.25
N THR A 137 -3.34 0.81 -7.55
CA THR A 137 -2.01 0.27 -7.24
C THR A 137 -1.22 0.03 -8.52
N THR A 138 0.10 -0.04 -8.41
CA THR A 138 0.97 -0.50 -9.49
C THR A 138 0.54 -1.90 -9.93
N PRO A 139 0.32 -2.16 -11.24
CA PRO A 139 -0.05 -3.49 -11.72
C PRO A 139 0.94 -4.56 -11.22
N GLY A 140 0.40 -5.65 -10.68
CA GLY A 140 1.19 -6.75 -10.08
C GLY A 140 1.69 -6.51 -8.65
N TRP A 141 1.77 -5.26 -8.18
CA TRP A 141 2.35 -4.91 -6.87
C TRP A 141 1.31 -4.74 -5.74
N ARG A 142 0.03 -4.90 -6.03
CA ARG A 142 -1.05 -4.58 -5.07
C ARG A 142 -0.87 -5.19 -3.70
N ALA A 143 -0.51 -6.45 -3.61
CA ALA A 143 -0.33 -7.13 -2.33
C ALA A 143 0.80 -6.49 -1.50
N LEU A 144 1.92 -6.15 -2.15
CA LEU A 144 3.07 -5.53 -1.50
C LEU A 144 2.79 -4.06 -1.13
N GLU A 145 2.17 -3.28 -2.02
CA GLU A 145 1.82 -1.89 -1.73
C GLU A 145 0.78 -1.78 -0.60
N LYS A 146 -0.22 -2.68 -0.56
CA LYS A 146 -1.19 -2.74 0.54
C LYS A 146 -0.55 -3.20 1.86
N HIS A 147 0.43 -4.08 1.81
CA HIS A 147 1.26 -4.40 2.98
C HIS A 147 2.00 -3.15 3.48
N ALA A 148 2.60 -2.38 2.57
CA ALA A 148 3.29 -1.14 2.91
C ALA A 148 2.36 -0.08 3.54
N VAL A 149 1.10 0.01 3.10
CA VAL A 149 0.09 0.86 3.75
C VAL A 149 -0.11 0.43 5.22
N ARG A 150 -0.21 -0.87 5.51
CA ARG A 150 -0.31 -1.36 6.90
C ARG A 150 0.94 -1.02 7.71
N CYS A 151 2.12 -1.17 7.13
CA CYS A 151 3.39 -0.78 7.76
C CYS A 151 3.41 0.71 8.12
N GLY A 152 2.78 1.56 7.32
CA GLY A 152 2.59 2.99 7.59
C GLY A 152 1.54 3.28 8.67
N GLY A 153 0.77 2.28 9.15
CA GLY A 153 -0.30 2.44 10.13
C GLY A 153 -1.68 2.69 9.53
N GLY A 154 -1.81 2.65 8.20
CA GLY A 154 -3.09 2.66 7.51
C GLY A 154 -3.78 1.29 7.52
N ALA A 155 -4.96 1.20 6.93
CA ALA A 155 -5.70 -0.04 6.76
C ALA A 155 -5.98 -0.30 5.27
N ASN A 156 -6.32 -1.54 4.96
CA ASN A 156 -6.61 -1.91 3.59
C ASN A 156 -8.11 -1.81 3.30
N HIS A 157 -8.45 -1.18 2.19
CA HIS A 157 -9.72 -1.36 1.51
C HIS A 157 -9.71 -2.71 0.78
N ARG A 158 -10.80 -3.09 0.09
CA ARG A 158 -10.90 -4.36 -0.63
C ARG A 158 -9.67 -4.64 -1.51
N MET A 159 -9.29 -5.91 -1.54
CA MET A 159 -8.12 -6.39 -2.30
C MET A 159 -8.42 -6.49 -3.80
N GLY A 160 -9.63 -6.95 -4.13
CA GLY A 160 -10.03 -7.19 -5.51
C GLY A 160 -11.49 -6.84 -5.78
N LEU A 161 -12.07 -7.48 -6.80
CA LEU A 161 -13.51 -7.39 -7.09
C LEU A 161 -14.30 -8.55 -6.45
N TYR A 162 -13.60 -9.45 -5.79
CA TYR A 162 -14.10 -10.73 -5.28
C TYR A 162 -14.36 -10.73 -3.77
N ASP A 163 -13.84 -9.76 -3.02
CA ASP A 163 -13.89 -9.73 -1.55
C ASP A 163 -14.95 -8.77 -0.99
N VAL A 164 -15.27 -7.68 -1.69
CA VAL A 164 -16.31 -6.71 -1.31
C VAL A 164 -17.05 -6.23 -2.54
N ALA A 165 -18.36 -6.38 -2.57
CA ALA A 165 -19.21 -5.77 -3.59
C ALA A 165 -19.24 -4.25 -3.39
N MET A 166 -19.03 -3.49 -4.48
CA MET A 166 -19.09 -2.03 -4.44
C MET A 166 -19.97 -1.55 -5.59
N LEU A 167 -21.11 -0.97 -5.24
CA LEU A 167 -22.00 -0.32 -6.18
C LEU A 167 -21.53 1.11 -6.43
N LYS A 168 -21.28 1.42 -7.69
CA LYS A 168 -20.85 2.72 -8.19
C LYS A 168 -21.94 3.33 -9.07
N ASP A 169 -21.82 4.63 -9.38
CA ASP A 169 -22.69 5.36 -10.30
C ASP A 169 -22.99 4.57 -11.59
N THR A 170 -21.96 3.99 -12.20
CA THR A 170 -22.06 3.15 -13.41
C THR A 170 -22.95 1.91 -13.20
N HIS A 171 -22.88 1.27 -12.04
CA HIS A 171 -23.73 0.15 -11.71
C HIS A 171 -25.19 0.60 -11.46
N LEU A 172 -25.36 1.75 -10.76
CA LEU A 172 -26.67 2.29 -10.45
C LEU A 172 -27.41 2.71 -11.73
N GLY A 173 -26.71 3.36 -12.66
CA GLY A 173 -27.25 3.73 -13.97
C GLY A 173 -27.72 2.50 -14.76
N ALA A 174 -26.94 1.43 -14.77
CA ALA A 174 -27.31 0.20 -15.49
C ALA A 174 -28.41 -0.61 -14.79
N ALA A 175 -28.52 -0.52 -13.45
CA ALA A 175 -29.53 -1.25 -12.66
C ALA A 175 -30.89 -0.52 -12.56
N GLY A 176 -30.94 0.76 -12.94
CA GLY A 176 -32.13 1.61 -12.89
C GLY A 176 -32.42 2.26 -11.54
N SER A 177 -31.96 1.70 -10.41
CA SER A 177 -32.09 2.30 -9.08
C SER A 177 -31.11 1.71 -8.09
N LEU A 178 -30.74 2.48 -7.05
CA LEU A 178 -29.90 2.03 -5.93
C LEU A 178 -30.54 0.84 -5.22
N ALA A 179 -31.81 0.93 -4.87
CA ALA A 179 -32.52 -0.15 -4.18
C ALA A 179 -32.56 -1.44 -5.00
N GLY A 180 -32.79 -1.34 -6.31
CA GLY A 180 -32.77 -2.48 -7.22
C GLY A 180 -31.38 -3.11 -7.32
N ALA A 181 -30.31 -2.32 -7.37
CA ALA A 181 -28.94 -2.81 -7.39
C ALA A 181 -28.58 -3.53 -6.08
N VAL A 182 -28.90 -2.96 -4.93
CA VAL A 182 -28.70 -3.57 -3.59
C VAL A 182 -29.46 -4.89 -3.49
N ALA A 183 -30.72 -4.93 -3.92
CA ALA A 183 -31.52 -6.15 -3.88
C ALA A 183 -30.89 -7.27 -4.72
N LYS A 184 -30.40 -6.97 -5.92
CA LYS A 184 -29.72 -7.96 -6.79
C LYS A 184 -28.44 -8.50 -6.16
N VAL A 185 -27.62 -7.63 -5.52
CA VAL A 185 -26.40 -8.09 -4.82
C VAL A 185 -26.76 -9.02 -3.67
N ARG A 186 -27.74 -8.66 -2.84
CA ARG A 186 -28.19 -9.48 -1.70
C ARG A 186 -28.84 -10.79 -2.14
N GLN A 187 -29.63 -10.75 -3.21
CA GLN A 187 -30.24 -11.97 -3.78
C GLN A 187 -29.17 -12.96 -4.23
N ARG A 188 -28.05 -12.45 -4.82
CA ARG A 188 -26.99 -13.31 -5.35
C ARG A 188 -26.03 -13.81 -4.30
N TRP A 189 -25.66 -12.97 -3.33
CA TRP A 189 -24.55 -13.21 -2.40
C TRP A 189 -24.98 -13.26 -0.92
N GLY A 190 -26.20 -12.86 -0.58
CA GLY A 190 -26.66 -12.74 0.79
C GLY A 190 -25.80 -11.76 1.60
N ASP A 191 -25.56 -12.11 2.86
CA ASP A 191 -24.68 -11.38 3.77
C ASP A 191 -23.22 -11.92 3.75
N ALA A 192 -22.93 -12.92 2.92
CA ALA A 192 -21.59 -13.51 2.82
C ALA A 192 -20.58 -12.55 2.18
N VAL A 193 -21.04 -11.60 1.36
CA VAL A 193 -20.20 -10.60 0.70
C VAL A 193 -20.55 -9.21 1.23
N PRO A 194 -19.62 -8.50 1.89
CA PRO A 194 -19.84 -7.12 2.32
C PRO A 194 -20.18 -6.21 1.15
N LEU A 195 -21.07 -5.24 1.38
CA LEU A 195 -21.54 -4.31 0.37
C LEU A 195 -21.19 -2.87 0.76
N VAL A 196 -20.52 -2.18 -0.15
CA VAL A 196 -20.28 -0.73 -0.12
C VAL A 196 -21.11 -0.07 -1.21
N VAL A 197 -21.74 1.07 -0.92
CA VAL A 197 -22.46 1.88 -1.92
C VAL A 197 -21.80 3.25 -1.99
N GLU A 198 -21.36 3.62 -3.19
CA GLU A 198 -20.80 4.93 -3.51
C GLU A 198 -21.96 5.92 -3.75
N CYS A 199 -21.98 7.00 -2.99
CA CYS A 199 -23.02 8.04 -3.01
C CYS A 199 -22.40 9.41 -3.32
N ALA A 200 -22.86 10.07 -4.37
CA ALA A 200 -22.46 11.43 -4.74
C ALA A 200 -23.40 12.49 -4.18
N THR A 201 -24.58 12.12 -3.68
CA THR A 201 -25.59 13.04 -3.16
C THR A 201 -26.15 12.57 -1.82
N LEU A 202 -26.68 13.53 -1.03
CA LEU A 202 -27.38 13.21 0.23
C LEU A 202 -28.65 12.38 0.01
N GLN A 203 -29.32 12.52 -1.12
CA GLN A 203 -30.45 11.67 -1.48
C GLN A 203 -30.02 10.21 -1.61
N GLN A 204 -28.90 9.93 -2.30
CA GLN A 204 -28.35 8.56 -2.39
C GLN A 204 -27.93 8.00 -1.03
N VAL A 205 -27.45 8.85 -0.10
CA VAL A 205 -27.16 8.46 1.28
C VAL A 205 -28.46 8.02 1.98
N ASP A 206 -29.55 8.76 1.85
CA ASP A 206 -30.84 8.40 2.44
C ASP A 206 -31.40 7.09 1.83
N GLU A 207 -31.26 6.91 0.51
CA GLU A 207 -31.66 5.67 -0.17
C GLU A 207 -30.82 4.46 0.29
N ALA A 208 -29.49 4.63 0.45
CA ALA A 208 -28.61 3.58 0.95
C ALA A 208 -28.94 3.19 2.39
N LEU A 209 -29.27 4.18 3.25
CA LEU A 209 -29.74 3.93 4.62
C LEU A 209 -31.08 3.20 4.66
N ALA A 210 -32.03 3.58 3.81
CA ALA A 210 -33.32 2.89 3.67
C ALA A 210 -33.13 1.42 3.27
N CYS A 211 -32.11 1.16 2.43
CA CYS A 211 -31.70 -0.19 2.06
C CYS A 211 -30.85 -0.91 3.14
N LYS A 212 -30.62 -0.31 4.32
CA LYS A 212 -29.77 -0.88 5.39
C LYS A 212 -28.37 -1.26 4.92
N VAL A 213 -27.74 -0.40 4.09
CA VAL A 213 -26.35 -0.58 3.69
C VAL A 213 -25.44 -0.24 4.85
N ALA A 214 -24.55 -1.18 5.22
CA ALA A 214 -23.69 -1.02 6.39
C ALA A 214 -22.44 -0.17 6.14
N HIS A 215 -22.07 0.08 4.87
CA HIS A 215 -20.92 0.90 4.49
C HIS A 215 -21.26 1.79 3.29
N ILE A 216 -21.23 3.10 3.51
CA ILE A 216 -21.55 4.13 2.52
C ILE A 216 -20.27 4.93 2.24
N LEU A 217 -19.90 5.02 0.97
CA LEU A 217 -18.78 5.84 0.51
C LEU A 217 -19.32 7.15 -0.05
N LEU A 218 -18.86 8.28 0.51
CA LEU A 218 -19.17 9.63 0.07
C LEU A 218 -18.19 10.04 -1.02
N ASP A 219 -18.63 10.08 -2.27
CA ASP A 219 -17.75 10.35 -3.41
C ASP A 219 -17.71 11.83 -3.76
N ASN A 220 -16.52 12.43 -3.68
CA ASN A 220 -16.25 13.82 -4.05
C ASN A 220 -17.18 14.87 -3.41
N MET A 221 -17.70 14.62 -2.22
CA MET A 221 -18.53 15.60 -1.48
C MET A 221 -17.65 16.68 -0.84
N ASP A 222 -18.16 17.91 -0.73
CA ASP A 222 -17.54 18.96 0.06
C ASP A 222 -17.71 18.73 1.58
N LEU A 223 -16.93 19.45 2.40
CA LEU A 223 -16.94 19.28 3.86
C LEU A 223 -18.29 19.58 4.51
N ALA A 224 -19.08 20.52 3.95
CA ALA A 224 -20.39 20.85 4.49
C ALA A 224 -21.39 19.72 4.22
N THR A 225 -21.37 19.16 3.03
CA THR A 225 -22.19 18.01 2.63
C THR A 225 -21.78 16.75 3.40
N MET A 226 -20.47 16.51 3.62
CA MET A 226 -20.01 15.39 4.46
C MET A 226 -20.55 15.48 5.90
N ARG A 227 -20.52 16.68 6.54
CA ARG A 227 -21.10 16.86 7.88
C ARG A 227 -22.59 16.59 7.91
N GLN A 228 -23.33 16.97 6.87
CA GLN A 228 -24.75 16.64 6.75
C GLN A 228 -24.97 15.14 6.60
N ALA A 229 -24.14 14.45 5.81
CA ALA A 229 -24.17 13.00 5.68
C ALA A 229 -23.92 12.31 7.02
N VAL A 230 -22.88 12.73 7.77
CA VAL A 230 -22.56 12.22 9.11
C VAL A 230 -23.76 12.38 10.06
N ALA A 231 -24.36 13.57 10.11
CA ALA A 231 -25.53 13.82 10.95
C ALA A 231 -26.73 12.95 10.55
N ARG A 232 -26.99 12.78 9.22
CA ARG A 232 -28.07 11.92 8.71
C ARG A 232 -27.85 10.45 9.04
N VAL A 233 -26.61 9.96 8.89
CA VAL A 233 -26.28 8.57 9.10
C VAL A 233 -26.34 8.20 10.59
N GLY A 234 -25.86 9.05 11.50
CA GLY A 234 -25.97 8.87 12.94
C GLY A 234 -25.52 7.49 13.41
N HIS A 235 -24.34 7.04 12.99
CA HIS A 235 -23.72 5.73 13.29
C HIS A 235 -24.49 4.48 12.82
N ARG A 236 -25.53 4.62 11.97
CA ARG A 236 -26.27 3.48 11.39
C ARG A 236 -25.52 2.74 10.29
N ALA A 237 -24.52 3.38 9.71
CA ALA A 237 -23.61 2.81 8.73
C ALA A 237 -22.22 3.41 8.92
N ARG A 238 -21.18 2.70 8.49
CA ARG A 238 -19.83 3.21 8.38
C ARG A 238 -19.77 4.20 7.22
N LEU A 239 -19.18 5.37 7.45
CA LEU A 239 -18.99 6.39 6.43
C LEU A 239 -17.53 6.49 6.00
N GLU A 240 -17.31 6.39 4.70
CA GLU A 240 -16.01 6.55 4.06
C GLU A 240 -16.04 7.81 3.18
N ALA A 241 -15.07 8.70 3.35
CA ALA A 241 -14.86 9.80 2.41
C ALA A 241 -13.85 9.39 1.33
N SER A 242 -14.13 9.74 0.08
CA SER A 242 -13.28 9.46 -1.08
C SER A 242 -13.31 10.61 -2.08
N GLY A 243 -12.22 10.75 -2.86
CA GLY A 243 -12.10 11.72 -3.93
C GLY A 243 -11.22 12.92 -3.56
N GLY A 244 -10.10 13.11 -4.30
CA GLY A 244 -9.24 14.30 -4.22
C GLY A 244 -8.58 14.59 -2.87
N VAL A 245 -8.51 13.63 -1.95
CA VAL A 245 -7.95 13.85 -0.59
C VAL A 245 -6.43 13.95 -0.65
N THR A 246 -5.89 15.04 -0.10
CA THR A 246 -4.46 15.32 0.01
C THR A 246 -4.03 15.44 1.47
N LEU A 247 -2.71 15.55 1.75
CA LEU A 247 -2.21 15.77 3.12
C LEU A 247 -2.72 17.09 3.71
N GLU A 248 -2.94 18.10 2.88
CA GLU A 248 -3.44 19.41 3.31
C GLU A 248 -4.94 19.38 3.67
N THR A 249 -5.70 18.47 3.05
CA THR A 249 -7.17 18.42 3.23
C THR A 249 -7.64 17.30 4.15
N VAL A 250 -6.85 16.22 4.33
CA VAL A 250 -7.27 15.01 5.05
C VAL A 250 -7.72 15.29 6.49
N ARG A 251 -7.09 16.23 7.19
CA ARG A 251 -7.46 16.61 8.55
C ARG A 251 -8.88 17.19 8.61
N ALA A 252 -9.19 18.12 7.71
CA ALA A 252 -10.50 18.73 7.64
C ALA A 252 -11.59 17.73 7.23
N VAL A 253 -11.26 16.76 6.35
CA VAL A 253 -12.16 15.66 6.00
C VAL A 253 -12.42 14.77 7.21
N ALA A 254 -11.40 14.37 7.94
CA ALA A 254 -11.54 13.52 9.14
C ALA A 254 -12.36 14.21 10.24
N GLU A 255 -12.22 15.54 10.40
CA GLU A 255 -12.99 16.36 11.37
C GLU A 255 -14.46 16.56 10.98
N THR A 256 -14.90 16.11 9.81
CA THR A 256 -16.34 16.03 9.50
C THR A 256 -17.06 14.96 10.29
N GLY A 257 -16.32 13.99 10.86
CA GLY A 257 -16.86 12.87 11.62
C GLY A 257 -17.06 11.60 10.78
N VAL A 258 -16.48 11.51 9.58
CA VAL A 258 -16.44 10.25 8.82
C VAL A 258 -15.56 9.21 9.52
N ASP A 259 -15.93 7.92 9.41
CA ASP A 259 -15.21 6.82 10.07
C ASP A 259 -13.89 6.50 9.38
N CYS A 260 -13.80 6.74 8.08
CA CYS A 260 -12.57 6.49 7.32
C CYS A 260 -12.47 7.38 6.07
N VAL A 261 -11.24 7.47 5.56
CA VAL A 261 -10.91 8.19 4.34
C VAL A 261 -10.06 7.30 3.44
N SER A 262 -10.47 7.09 2.19
CA SER A 262 -9.69 6.34 1.22
C SER A 262 -8.85 7.28 0.35
N VAL A 263 -7.55 6.98 0.27
CA VAL A 263 -6.55 7.84 -0.39
C VAL A 263 -5.79 7.04 -1.44
N GLY A 264 -6.10 7.28 -2.71
CA GLY A 264 -5.41 6.62 -3.82
C GLY A 264 -3.93 6.99 -3.93
N ALA A 265 -3.58 8.24 -3.56
CA ALA A 265 -2.23 8.76 -3.64
C ALA A 265 -1.21 7.94 -2.81
N LEU A 266 -1.64 7.22 -1.78
CA LEU A 266 -0.78 6.35 -0.97
C LEU A 266 -0.02 5.34 -1.83
N THR A 267 -0.63 4.84 -2.89
CA THR A 267 -0.07 3.80 -3.74
C THR A 267 0.32 4.29 -5.12
N HIS A 268 -0.48 5.16 -5.77
CA HIS A 268 -0.13 5.59 -7.13
C HIS A 268 0.80 6.80 -7.21
N SER A 269 0.97 7.58 -6.12
CA SER A 269 1.76 8.83 -6.13
C SER A 269 2.75 8.95 -4.97
N ALA A 270 3.01 7.86 -4.22
CA ALA A 270 4.00 7.89 -3.16
C ALA A 270 5.41 8.13 -3.74
N PRO A 271 6.16 9.13 -3.25
CA PRO A 271 7.58 9.24 -3.56
C PRO A 271 8.35 8.07 -2.93
N VAL A 272 9.45 7.66 -3.55
CA VAL A 272 10.34 6.65 -2.96
C VAL A 272 11.04 7.19 -1.72
N LEU A 273 11.32 6.33 -0.74
CA LEU A 273 12.24 6.67 0.34
C LEU A 273 13.69 6.58 -0.19
N ASP A 274 14.47 7.62 0.07
CA ASP A 274 15.87 7.66 -0.37
C ASP A 274 16.73 6.69 0.46
N LEU A 275 17.11 5.58 -0.16
CA LEU A 275 17.94 4.51 0.39
C LEU A 275 19.19 4.34 -0.49
N SER A 276 20.30 3.94 0.11
CA SER A 276 21.52 3.60 -0.63
C SER A 276 22.18 2.33 -0.10
N LEU A 277 22.79 1.58 -1.00
CA LEU A 277 23.68 0.48 -0.65
C LEU A 277 25.12 0.99 -0.70
N GLN A 278 25.89 0.82 0.39
CA GLN A 278 27.27 1.30 0.50
C GLN A 278 28.20 0.11 0.73
N VAL A 279 29.16 -0.07 -0.17
CA VAL A 279 30.26 -0.99 -0.02
C VAL A 279 31.33 -0.29 0.84
N PRO A 280 31.91 -0.94 1.88
CA PRO A 280 33.03 -0.41 2.64
C PRO A 280 34.21 -0.09 1.71
N ARG A 281 34.83 1.07 1.94
CA ARG A 281 36.07 1.46 1.25
C ARG A 281 37.28 0.77 1.85
#